data_472ad6536a128eb96fc314fc2e24da61
#
_entry.id   472ad6536a128eb96fc314fc2e24da61
#
_cell.length_a   1.000
_cell.length_b   1.000
_cell.length_c   1.000
_cell.angle_alpha   90.00
_cell.angle_beta   90.00
_cell.angle_gamma   90.00
#
_symmetry.space_group_name_H-M   'P 1'
#
loop_
_entity.id
_entity.type
_entity.pdbx_description
1 polymer ?
#
loop_
_entity_poly.entity_id
_entity_poly.type
_entity_poly.pdbx_seq_one_letter_code
_entity_poly.pdbx_strand_id
1 'polypeptide(L)'
;MGKEESLMAVKSTFDFDQMLSSAREAYAEELLRMADEGLDFTFTYSDNVAPSSSAGKLVAKYPDRCFNFGIAEPDQVGASCGMALAGEIVYAQVMGPFLSLRSADQIHTDIAYNDVNVRLIGTHAGVTAGGGPTHNCIADLALYRAIPNLTVVVPADAAQCCKAIRQSHSFQGPMVIRIDRAGMPAVYADNDYEFTFGKAIQVLDGTDVTIISAGSPVYWSMMAAKRLQEQHGISVRLIDTKLSRLTFGELSSLLPIKR
;
A
#
# COMPACT_ATOMS: atom_id res chain seq x y z
N MET A 1 27.82 17.52 17.76
CA MET A 1 26.74 18.35 17.16
C MET A 1 26.12 17.49 16.07
N GLY A 2 25.14 16.65 16.43
CA GLY A 2 24.36 15.82 15.52
C GLY A 2 23.26 16.70 14.95
N LYS A 3 23.13 16.69 13.62
CA LYS A 3 21.99 17.30 12.94
C LYS A 3 20.77 16.46 13.29
N GLU A 4 19.81 17.04 14.04
CA GLU A 4 18.44 16.57 14.04
C GLU A 4 17.94 16.65 12.60
N GLU A 5 17.82 15.49 11.93
CA GLU A 5 17.08 15.40 10.68
C GLU A 5 15.61 15.68 11.03
N SER A 6 15.16 16.88 10.70
CA SER A 6 13.79 17.31 10.93
C SER A 6 12.85 16.37 10.17
N LEU A 7 12.02 15.65 10.90
CA LEU A 7 10.83 15.01 10.37
C LEU A 7 10.02 16.07 9.62
N MET A 8 9.81 15.89 8.32
CA MET A 8 9.01 16.83 7.53
C MET A 8 7.57 16.73 8.00
N ALA A 9 7.06 17.80 8.62
CA ALA A 9 5.63 17.93 8.87
C ALA A 9 4.94 18.22 7.53
N VAL A 10 4.18 17.27 7.04
CA VAL A 10 3.36 17.44 5.85
C VAL A 10 2.16 18.30 6.24
N LYS A 11 1.95 19.43 5.54
CA LYS A 11 0.74 20.23 5.72
C LYS A 11 -0.47 19.43 5.26
N SER A 12 -1.29 18.98 6.19
CA SER A 12 -2.60 18.39 5.91
C SER A 12 -3.64 19.50 5.81
N THR A 13 -4.22 19.70 4.65
CA THR A 13 -5.39 20.55 4.49
C THR A 13 -6.64 19.74 4.79
N PHE A 14 -7.36 20.12 5.85
CA PHE A 14 -8.61 19.48 6.23
C PHE A 14 -9.78 20.10 5.48
N ASP A 15 -10.24 19.43 4.42
CA ASP A 15 -11.50 19.74 3.79
C ASP A 15 -12.41 18.51 3.82
N PHE A 16 -13.55 18.64 4.49
CA PHE A 16 -14.52 17.55 4.66
C PHE A 16 -15.29 17.22 3.37
N ASP A 17 -15.27 18.12 2.39
CA ASP A 17 -15.95 17.98 1.11
C ASP A 17 -15.00 17.43 0.02
N GLN A 18 -13.80 16.99 0.37
CA GLN A 18 -12.85 16.43 -0.59
C GLN A 18 -13.40 15.15 -1.23
N MET A 19 -13.30 15.13 -2.55
CA MET A 19 -13.66 13.99 -3.38
C MET A 19 -12.94 12.72 -2.90
N LEU A 20 -13.71 11.66 -2.66
CA LEU A 20 -13.16 10.35 -2.33
C LEU A 20 -12.30 9.85 -3.50
N SER A 21 -11.03 9.59 -3.27
CA SER A 21 -10.14 9.00 -4.25
C SER A 21 -9.98 7.51 -3.99
N SER A 22 -9.92 6.73 -5.07
CA SER A 22 -9.79 5.28 -4.99
C SER A 22 -8.33 4.86 -5.20
N ALA A 23 -7.69 4.35 -4.17
CA ALA A 23 -6.36 3.76 -4.31
C ALA A 23 -6.34 2.58 -5.28
N ARG A 24 -7.49 1.89 -5.44
CA ARG A 24 -7.68 0.81 -6.41
C ARG A 24 -7.63 1.28 -7.86
N GLU A 25 -8.11 2.47 -8.17
CA GLU A 25 -7.95 3.04 -9.51
C GLU A 25 -6.55 3.68 -9.65
N ALA A 26 -6.08 4.33 -8.60
CA ALA A 26 -4.81 5.06 -8.57
C ALA A 26 -3.59 4.19 -8.86
N TYR A 27 -3.50 2.97 -8.32
CA TYR A 27 -2.36 2.09 -8.63
C TYR A 27 -2.31 1.74 -10.11
N ALA A 28 -3.46 1.48 -10.72
CA ALA A 28 -3.55 1.08 -12.12
C ALA A 28 -3.32 2.27 -13.07
N GLU A 29 -3.78 3.46 -12.69
CA GLU A 29 -3.44 4.70 -13.42
C GLU A 29 -1.94 4.97 -13.37
N GLU A 30 -1.29 4.72 -12.25
CA GLU A 30 0.15 4.87 -12.14
C GLU A 30 0.90 3.84 -12.98
N LEU A 31 0.48 2.58 -12.98
CA LEU A 31 1.05 1.57 -13.87
C LEU A 31 0.88 1.94 -15.35
N LEU A 32 -0.29 2.47 -15.72
CA LEU A 32 -0.52 2.95 -17.09
C LEU A 32 0.42 4.08 -17.46
N ARG A 33 0.61 5.08 -16.55
CA ARG A 33 1.59 6.17 -16.75
C ARG A 33 3.02 5.65 -16.89
N MET A 34 3.41 4.71 -16.03
CA MET A 34 4.74 4.08 -16.08
C MET A 34 4.97 3.35 -17.41
N ALA A 35 3.96 2.64 -17.92
CA ALA A 35 4.03 1.99 -19.22
C ALA A 35 4.10 3.01 -20.38
N ASP A 36 3.38 4.12 -20.28
CA ASP A 36 3.42 5.23 -21.24
C ASP A 36 4.79 5.93 -21.27
N GLU A 37 5.49 5.97 -20.15
CA GLU A 37 6.86 6.47 -20.00
C GLU A 37 7.92 5.48 -20.48
N GLY A 38 7.52 4.25 -20.85
CA GLY A 38 8.43 3.22 -21.36
C GLY A 38 9.08 2.35 -20.27
N LEU A 39 8.59 2.39 -19.03
CA LEU A 39 9.06 1.46 -18.00
C LEU A 39 8.58 0.03 -18.34
N ASP A 40 9.49 -0.92 -18.16
CA ASP A 40 9.22 -2.31 -18.49
C ASP A 40 8.78 -3.11 -17.26
N PHE A 41 7.63 -3.77 -17.38
CA PHE A 41 7.07 -4.66 -16.36
C PHE A 41 5.99 -5.54 -16.96
N THR A 42 5.69 -6.65 -16.30
CA THR A 42 4.59 -7.55 -16.60
C THR A 42 3.45 -7.38 -15.61
N PHE A 43 2.20 -7.37 -16.08
CA PHE A 43 1.00 -7.29 -15.24
C PHE A 43 0.20 -8.59 -15.30
N THR A 44 -0.08 -9.19 -14.14
CA THR A 44 -0.88 -10.43 -14.04
C THR A 44 -2.14 -10.20 -13.20
N TYR A 45 -3.24 -10.89 -13.53
CA TYR A 45 -4.51 -10.77 -12.81
C TYR A 45 -5.36 -12.05 -12.93
N SER A 46 -6.33 -12.23 -12.00
CA SER A 46 -7.21 -13.41 -11.91
C SER A 46 -8.65 -13.03 -12.20
N ASP A 47 -8.97 -12.73 -13.47
CA ASP A 47 -10.32 -12.41 -13.98
C ASP A 47 -11.07 -11.31 -13.19
N ASN A 48 -10.33 -10.44 -12.50
CA ASN A 48 -10.86 -9.41 -11.60
C ASN A 48 -10.63 -7.98 -12.11
N VAL A 49 -10.33 -7.82 -13.40
CA VAL A 49 -10.11 -6.53 -14.08
C VAL A 49 -11.31 -6.21 -14.96
N ALA A 50 -12.09 -5.21 -14.54
CA ALA A 50 -13.20 -4.72 -15.38
C ALA A 50 -12.66 -3.89 -16.56
N PRO A 51 -13.19 -4.04 -17.78
CA PRO A 51 -12.73 -3.27 -18.96
C PRO A 51 -12.80 -1.74 -18.77
N SER A 52 -13.76 -1.25 -17.97
CA SER A 52 -13.95 0.18 -17.70
C SER A 52 -13.02 0.73 -16.62
N SER A 53 -12.31 -0.12 -15.87
CA SER A 53 -11.37 0.30 -14.82
C SER A 53 -10.05 0.81 -15.40
N SER A 54 -9.25 1.48 -14.58
CA SER A 54 -7.91 1.93 -14.98
C SER A 54 -6.99 0.74 -15.31
N ALA A 55 -7.13 -0.39 -14.60
CA ALA A 55 -6.44 -1.63 -14.96
C ALA A 55 -6.91 -2.20 -16.30
N GLY A 56 -8.22 -2.09 -16.62
CA GLY A 56 -8.75 -2.49 -17.94
C GLY A 56 -8.18 -1.65 -19.08
N LYS A 57 -7.94 -0.37 -18.88
CA LYS A 57 -7.27 0.50 -19.85
C LYS A 57 -5.81 0.08 -20.08
N LEU A 58 -5.08 -0.30 -19.00
CA LEU A 58 -3.73 -0.85 -19.10
C LEU A 58 -3.71 -2.13 -19.96
N VAL A 59 -4.61 -3.08 -19.66
CA VAL A 59 -4.75 -4.34 -20.41
C VAL A 59 -5.09 -4.09 -21.89
N ALA A 60 -6.01 -3.18 -22.18
CA ALA A 60 -6.40 -2.85 -23.54
C ALA A 60 -5.27 -2.18 -24.35
N LYS A 61 -4.45 -1.35 -23.70
CA LYS A 61 -3.38 -0.60 -24.38
C LYS A 61 -2.09 -1.42 -24.54
N TYR A 62 -1.80 -2.31 -23.59
CA TYR A 62 -0.57 -3.10 -23.54
C TYR A 62 -0.86 -4.60 -23.35
N PRO A 63 -1.61 -5.25 -24.28
CA PRO A 63 -2.04 -6.64 -24.13
C PRO A 63 -0.86 -7.63 -24.04
N ASP A 64 0.25 -7.34 -24.72
CA ASP A 64 1.41 -8.25 -24.79
C ASP A 64 2.17 -8.39 -23.46
N ARG A 65 1.91 -7.51 -22.48
CA ARG A 65 2.50 -7.57 -21.13
C ARG A 65 1.49 -7.82 -20.02
N CYS A 66 0.23 -8.12 -20.38
CA CYS A 66 -0.85 -8.32 -19.43
C CYS A 66 -1.45 -9.72 -19.57
N PHE A 67 -1.42 -10.52 -18.49
CA PHE A 67 -1.82 -11.93 -18.53
C PHE A 67 -2.95 -12.21 -17.53
N ASN A 68 -4.06 -12.76 -18.04
CA ASN A 68 -5.18 -13.22 -17.24
C ASN A 68 -5.06 -14.72 -16.95
N PHE A 69 -5.01 -15.08 -15.67
CA PHE A 69 -4.92 -16.47 -15.22
C PHE A 69 -6.29 -17.11 -14.93
N GLY A 70 -7.41 -16.35 -15.12
CA GLY A 70 -8.71 -16.81 -14.67
C GLY A 70 -8.81 -16.77 -13.12
N ILE A 71 -9.82 -17.43 -12.55
CA ILE A 71 -9.99 -17.50 -11.09
C ILE A 71 -9.08 -18.61 -10.54
N ALA A 72 -7.76 -18.38 -10.60
CA ALA A 72 -6.73 -19.32 -10.21
C ALA A 72 -5.54 -18.57 -9.54
N GLU A 73 -5.78 -17.90 -8.43
CA GLU A 73 -4.82 -17.01 -7.78
C GLU A 73 -3.51 -17.71 -7.36
N PRO A 74 -3.50 -18.97 -6.85
CA PRO A 74 -2.27 -19.69 -6.57
C PRO A 74 -1.41 -19.89 -7.83
N ASP A 75 -2.03 -20.23 -8.95
CA ASP A 75 -1.35 -20.41 -10.24
C ASP A 75 -0.78 -19.07 -10.75
N GLN A 76 -1.57 -18.00 -10.67
CA GLN A 76 -1.10 -16.64 -11.00
C GLN A 76 0.13 -16.24 -10.18
N VAL A 77 0.14 -16.49 -8.87
CA VAL A 77 1.24 -16.11 -7.97
C VAL A 77 2.48 -16.96 -8.29
N GLY A 78 2.32 -18.28 -8.47
CA GLY A 78 3.42 -19.17 -8.87
C GLY A 78 4.01 -18.81 -10.24
N ALA A 79 3.16 -18.54 -11.25
CA ALA A 79 3.61 -18.10 -12.56
C ALA A 79 4.33 -16.74 -12.51
N SER A 80 3.85 -15.80 -11.68
CA SER A 80 4.51 -14.50 -11.45
C SER A 80 5.93 -14.68 -10.87
N CYS A 81 6.13 -15.70 -10.01
CA CYS A 81 7.47 -16.08 -9.57
C CYS A 81 8.36 -16.51 -10.73
N GLY A 82 7.86 -17.41 -11.58
CA GLY A 82 8.60 -17.89 -12.76
C GLY A 82 9.00 -16.76 -13.70
N MET A 83 8.10 -15.82 -13.96
CA MET A 83 8.38 -14.62 -14.78
C MET A 83 9.47 -13.75 -14.14
N ALA A 84 9.40 -13.54 -12.82
CA ALA A 84 10.40 -12.75 -12.10
C ALA A 84 11.78 -13.44 -12.06
N LEU A 85 11.83 -14.77 -11.95
CA LEU A 85 13.08 -15.54 -12.09
C LEU A 85 13.68 -15.46 -13.49
N ALA A 86 12.83 -15.23 -14.51
CA ALA A 86 13.29 -14.95 -15.88
C ALA A 86 13.77 -13.51 -16.10
N GLY A 87 13.70 -12.65 -15.08
CA GLY A 87 14.21 -11.28 -15.10
C GLY A 87 13.14 -10.19 -15.18
N GLU A 88 11.84 -10.55 -15.20
CA GLU A 88 10.74 -9.59 -15.25
C GLU A 88 10.50 -8.90 -13.89
N ILE A 89 10.02 -7.67 -13.93
CA ILE A 89 9.37 -7.03 -12.77
C ILE A 89 7.87 -7.29 -12.92
N VAL A 90 7.29 -8.04 -11.98
CA VAL A 90 5.89 -8.47 -12.10
C VAL A 90 4.99 -7.73 -11.11
N TYR A 91 3.92 -7.13 -11.60
CA TYR A 91 2.81 -6.60 -10.81
C TYR A 91 1.64 -7.57 -10.87
N ALA A 92 1.38 -8.30 -9.78
CA ALA A 92 0.34 -9.31 -9.70
C ALA A 92 -0.87 -8.78 -8.89
N GLN A 93 -1.96 -8.44 -9.58
CA GLN A 93 -3.19 -7.99 -8.92
C GLN A 93 -4.06 -9.18 -8.52
N VAL A 94 -4.37 -9.27 -7.23
CA VAL A 94 -5.27 -10.27 -6.64
C VAL A 94 -6.18 -9.60 -5.60
N MET A 95 -7.40 -10.10 -5.41
CA MET A 95 -8.21 -9.65 -4.27
C MET A 95 -7.57 -10.14 -2.96
N GLY A 96 -7.48 -9.25 -1.97
CA GLY A 96 -6.78 -9.48 -0.70
C GLY A 96 -7.12 -10.79 0.03
N PRO A 97 -8.41 -11.18 0.19
CA PRO A 97 -8.74 -12.46 0.84
C PRO A 97 -8.21 -13.66 0.07
N PHE A 98 -8.20 -13.62 -1.26
CA PHE A 98 -7.71 -14.71 -2.09
C PHE A 98 -6.18 -14.70 -2.19
N LEU A 99 -5.58 -13.52 -2.20
CA LEU A 99 -4.13 -13.40 -2.12
C LEU A 99 -3.60 -13.95 -0.79
N SER A 100 -4.16 -13.47 0.34
CA SER A 100 -3.63 -13.80 1.66
C SER A 100 -3.94 -15.23 2.13
N LEU A 101 -5.14 -15.74 1.85
CA LEU A 101 -5.56 -17.04 2.38
C LEU A 101 -5.44 -18.17 1.36
N ARG A 102 -5.75 -17.90 0.09
CA ARG A 102 -5.72 -18.92 -0.95
C ARG A 102 -4.33 -19.14 -1.53
N SER A 103 -3.53 -18.08 -1.64
CA SER A 103 -2.17 -18.12 -2.23
C SER A 103 -1.06 -17.97 -1.19
N ALA A 104 -1.35 -18.22 0.10
CA ALA A 104 -0.39 -18.04 1.19
C ALA A 104 0.89 -18.86 1.01
N ASP A 105 0.74 -20.10 0.56
CA ASP A 105 1.86 -21.01 0.32
C ASP A 105 2.76 -20.48 -0.81
N GLN A 106 2.19 -20.09 -1.94
CA GLN A 106 2.94 -19.53 -3.08
C GLN A 106 3.63 -18.22 -2.73
N ILE A 107 3.00 -17.38 -1.90
CA ILE A 107 3.68 -16.16 -1.40
C ILE A 107 4.89 -16.54 -0.55
N HIS A 108 4.76 -17.55 0.32
CA HIS A 108 5.85 -17.96 1.21
C HIS A 108 6.95 -18.70 0.46
N THR A 109 6.60 -19.76 -0.29
CA THR A 109 7.56 -20.70 -0.90
C THR A 109 8.11 -20.22 -2.22
N ASP A 110 7.27 -19.58 -3.06
CA ASP A 110 7.70 -19.20 -4.39
C ASP A 110 8.22 -17.76 -4.41
N ILE A 111 7.46 -16.81 -3.84
CA ILE A 111 7.79 -15.39 -3.91
C ILE A 111 8.84 -14.99 -2.86
N ALA A 112 8.55 -15.21 -1.58
CA ALA A 112 9.37 -14.68 -0.49
C ALA A 112 10.67 -15.48 -0.28
N TYR A 113 10.60 -16.80 -0.39
CA TYR A 113 11.76 -17.68 -0.26
C TYR A 113 12.80 -17.45 -1.37
N ASN A 114 12.34 -17.23 -2.60
CA ASN A 114 13.22 -16.95 -3.75
C ASN A 114 13.62 -15.47 -3.87
N ASP A 115 13.12 -14.59 -2.99
CA ASP A 115 13.43 -13.15 -2.95
C ASP A 115 13.27 -12.44 -4.31
N VAL A 116 12.19 -12.75 -5.03
CA VAL A 116 11.97 -12.32 -6.41
C VAL A 116 11.28 -10.95 -6.52
N ASN A 117 11.45 -10.30 -7.67
CA ASN A 117 10.90 -8.97 -7.97
C ASN A 117 9.41 -9.01 -8.34
N VAL A 118 8.57 -9.48 -7.42
CA VAL A 118 7.11 -9.50 -7.57
C VAL A 118 6.45 -8.48 -6.65
N ARG A 119 5.56 -7.67 -7.20
CA ARG A 119 4.71 -6.69 -6.50
C ARG A 119 3.29 -7.25 -6.45
N LEU A 120 2.93 -7.86 -5.33
CA LEU A 120 1.60 -8.39 -5.08
C LEU A 120 0.66 -7.25 -4.71
N ILE A 121 -0.30 -6.93 -5.57
CA ILE A 121 -1.30 -5.87 -5.32
C ILE A 121 -2.55 -6.51 -4.74
N GLY A 122 -2.66 -6.47 -3.40
CA GLY A 122 -3.80 -7.01 -2.67
C GLY A 122 -4.93 -5.98 -2.54
N THR A 123 -5.94 -6.05 -3.40
CA THR A 123 -7.14 -5.20 -3.34
C THR A 123 -8.19 -5.74 -2.39
N HIS A 124 -9.24 -4.98 -2.05
CA HIS A 124 -10.31 -5.40 -1.13
C HIS A 124 -9.83 -5.71 0.30
N ALA A 125 -8.79 -5.00 0.74
CA ALA A 125 -8.27 -5.13 2.09
C ALA A 125 -9.27 -4.60 3.14
N GLY A 126 -9.19 -5.13 4.37
CA GLY A 126 -10.05 -4.72 5.47
C GLY A 126 -11.51 -5.11 5.28
N VAL A 127 -12.42 -4.24 5.73
CA VAL A 127 -13.88 -4.45 5.75
C VAL A 127 -14.63 -3.46 4.85
N THR A 128 -13.95 -2.85 3.89
CA THR A 128 -14.51 -1.80 3.04
C THR A 128 -15.16 -2.35 1.76
N ALA A 129 -15.08 -3.66 1.51
CA ALA A 129 -15.66 -4.29 0.33
C ALA A 129 -17.14 -4.62 0.53
N GLY A 130 -17.99 -4.27 -0.47
CA GLY A 130 -19.42 -4.58 -0.47
C GLY A 130 -19.77 -6.01 -0.88
N GLY A 131 -18.79 -6.90 -1.09
CA GLY A 131 -19.00 -8.28 -1.60
C GLY A 131 -19.29 -9.33 -0.54
N GLY A 132 -19.66 -8.92 0.68
CA GLY A 132 -19.90 -9.84 1.81
C GLY A 132 -18.59 -10.37 2.45
N PRO A 133 -18.69 -11.25 3.47
CA PRO A 133 -17.54 -11.67 4.29
C PRO A 133 -16.40 -12.33 3.50
N THR A 134 -16.74 -13.03 2.40
CA THR A 134 -15.75 -13.72 1.56
C THR A 134 -14.84 -12.78 0.76
N HIS A 135 -15.26 -11.53 0.58
CA HIS A 135 -14.53 -10.50 -0.17
C HIS A 135 -13.93 -9.42 0.73
N ASN A 136 -14.01 -9.58 2.05
CA ASN A 136 -13.36 -8.74 3.04
C ASN A 136 -12.14 -9.46 3.62
N CYS A 137 -11.06 -8.74 3.86
CA CYS A 137 -9.79 -9.31 4.28
C CYS A 137 -9.30 -8.70 5.59
N ILE A 138 -9.37 -9.46 6.68
CA ILE A 138 -8.95 -9.03 8.02
C ILE A 138 -7.71 -9.77 8.53
N ALA A 139 -7.32 -10.88 7.88
CA ALA A 139 -6.19 -11.72 8.29
C ALA A 139 -4.90 -11.42 7.52
N ASP A 140 -4.97 -10.64 6.46
CA ASP A 140 -3.90 -10.36 5.50
C ASP A 140 -2.62 -9.81 6.15
N LEU A 141 -2.73 -8.76 6.95
CA LEU A 141 -1.57 -8.16 7.62
C LEU A 141 -0.87 -9.13 8.57
N ALA A 142 -1.63 -9.94 9.32
CA ALA A 142 -1.06 -10.92 10.23
C ALA A 142 -0.24 -11.97 9.44
N LEU A 143 -0.80 -12.46 8.34
CA LEU A 143 -0.16 -13.45 7.47
C LEU A 143 1.09 -12.87 6.79
N TYR A 144 0.98 -11.74 6.11
CA TYR A 144 2.12 -11.16 5.38
C TYR A 144 3.27 -10.78 6.30
N ARG A 145 2.97 -10.30 7.52
CA ARG A 145 4.00 -9.95 8.51
C ARG A 145 4.74 -11.17 9.08
N ALA A 146 4.14 -12.37 9.03
CA ALA A 146 4.77 -13.60 9.46
C ALA A 146 5.76 -14.16 8.43
N ILE A 147 5.65 -13.75 7.15
CA ILE A 147 6.50 -14.26 6.07
C ILE A 147 7.82 -13.46 6.04
N PRO A 148 8.99 -14.12 6.18
CA PRO A 148 10.29 -13.45 6.03
C PRO A 148 10.48 -12.88 4.62
N ASN A 149 11.34 -11.88 4.48
CA ASN A 149 11.70 -11.17 3.24
C ASN A 149 10.56 -10.40 2.57
N LEU A 150 9.29 -10.59 2.96
CA LEU A 150 8.14 -9.93 2.35
C LEU A 150 7.99 -8.51 2.89
N THR A 151 8.15 -7.51 2.02
CA THR A 151 7.86 -6.11 2.35
C THR A 151 6.35 -5.85 2.23
N VAL A 152 5.74 -5.25 3.26
CA VAL A 152 4.29 -4.98 3.27
C VAL A 152 4.04 -3.48 3.33
N VAL A 153 3.42 -2.93 2.29
CA VAL A 153 3.09 -1.51 2.14
C VAL A 153 1.58 -1.31 2.27
N VAL A 154 1.16 -0.33 3.06
CA VAL A 154 -0.25 -0.03 3.33
C VAL A 154 -0.48 1.46 3.10
N PRO A 155 -0.73 1.90 1.86
CA PRO A 155 -0.93 3.31 1.54
C PRO A 155 -2.16 3.89 2.24
N ALA A 156 -2.05 5.13 2.74
CA ALA A 156 -3.12 5.82 3.43
C ALA A 156 -4.19 6.37 2.47
N ASP A 157 -3.79 6.75 1.27
CA ASP A 157 -4.66 7.32 0.24
C ASP A 157 -4.17 7.01 -1.19
N ALA A 158 -4.88 7.53 -2.18
CA ALA A 158 -4.55 7.33 -3.59
C ALA A 158 -3.21 7.97 -3.99
N ALA A 159 -2.88 9.14 -3.45
CA ALA A 159 -1.61 9.83 -3.74
C ALA A 159 -0.42 9.03 -3.23
N GLN A 160 -0.52 8.53 -1.99
CA GLN A 160 0.51 7.67 -1.42
C GLN A 160 0.61 6.34 -2.17
N CYS A 161 -0.52 5.79 -2.64
CA CYS A 161 -0.54 4.58 -3.45
C CYS A 161 0.24 4.77 -4.77
N CYS A 162 0.01 5.86 -5.51
CA CYS A 162 0.78 6.18 -6.72
C CYS A 162 2.28 6.23 -6.45
N LYS A 163 2.71 6.92 -5.37
CA LYS A 163 4.14 6.99 -5.00
C LYS A 163 4.72 5.62 -4.66
N ALA A 164 3.95 4.80 -3.93
CA ALA A 164 4.36 3.43 -3.58
C ALA A 164 4.54 2.56 -4.84
N ILE A 165 3.60 2.61 -5.79
CA ILE A 165 3.69 1.88 -7.06
C ILE A 165 4.92 2.33 -7.86
N ARG A 166 5.09 3.64 -8.05
CA ARG A 166 6.23 4.16 -8.82
C ARG A 166 7.58 3.78 -8.20
N GLN A 167 7.73 3.97 -6.90
CA GLN A 167 8.98 3.64 -6.22
C GLN A 167 9.23 2.13 -6.15
N SER A 168 8.16 1.31 -6.14
CA SER A 168 8.30 -0.15 -6.13
C SER A 168 8.97 -0.71 -7.38
N HIS A 169 8.96 0.02 -8.51
CA HIS A 169 9.60 -0.42 -9.75
C HIS A 169 11.11 -0.64 -9.59
N SER A 170 11.79 0.24 -8.87
CA SER A 170 13.23 0.13 -8.61
C SER A 170 13.57 -0.65 -7.33
N PHE A 171 12.57 -1.07 -6.56
CA PHE A 171 12.80 -1.82 -5.32
C PHE A 171 13.26 -3.25 -5.64
N GLN A 172 14.18 -3.79 -4.84
CA GLN A 172 14.63 -5.17 -4.98
C GLN A 172 13.96 -6.04 -3.91
N GLY A 173 13.51 -7.23 -4.32
CA GLY A 173 12.84 -8.19 -3.48
C GLY A 173 11.31 -8.12 -3.53
N PRO A 174 10.61 -9.04 -2.85
CA PRO A 174 9.16 -9.19 -2.88
C PRO A 174 8.43 -8.13 -2.07
N MET A 175 7.26 -7.72 -2.58
CA MET A 175 6.44 -6.71 -1.92
C MET A 175 4.95 -7.01 -2.04
N VAL A 176 4.21 -6.78 -0.96
CA VAL A 176 2.75 -6.66 -0.99
C VAL A 176 2.36 -5.19 -0.83
N ILE A 177 1.54 -4.69 -1.74
CA ILE A 177 0.88 -3.39 -1.63
C ILE A 177 -0.59 -3.63 -1.33
N ARG A 178 -0.99 -3.33 -0.10
CA ARG A 178 -2.32 -3.61 0.45
C ARG A 178 -3.24 -2.42 0.22
N ILE A 179 -4.30 -2.63 -0.53
CA ILE A 179 -5.19 -1.54 -1.00
C ILE A 179 -6.63 -1.81 -0.60
N ASP A 180 -7.27 -0.83 0.01
CA ASP A 180 -8.71 -0.85 0.30
C ASP A 180 -9.55 -0.77 -0.98
N ARG A 181 -10.80 -1.28 -0.93
CA ARG A 181 -11.73 -1.17 -2.05
C ARG A 181 -12.43 0.18 -2.11
N ALA A 182 -12.85 0.69 -0.96
CA ALA A 182 -13.57 1.94 -0.88
C ALA A 182 -12.69 3.15 -1.25
N GLY A 183 -13.31 4.18 -1.81
CA GLY A 183 -12.67 5.49 -1.90
C GLY A 183 -12.45 6.06 -0.49
N MET A 184 -11.33 6.75 -0.32
CA MET A 184 -10.94 7.39 0.94
C MET A 184 -10.66 8.87 0.69
N PRO A 185 -10.93 9.73 1.69
CA PRO A 185 -10.48 11.11 1.63
C PRO A 185 -8.96 11.18 1.56
N ALA A 186 -8.44 12.21 0.88
CA ALA A 186 -7.02 12.43 0.78
C ALA A 186 -6.43 12.78 2.16
N VAL A 187 -5.32 12.14 2.50
CA VAL A 187 -4.49 12.47 3.66
C VAL A 187 -3.40 13.45 3.23
N TYR A 188 -2.83 13.22 2.06
CA TYR A 188 -1.71 13.97 1.49
C TYR A 188 -2.17 14.80 0.30
N ALA A 189 -2.83 15.93 0.57
CA ALA A 189 -3.47 16.76 -0.47
C ALA A 189 -2.48 17.34 -1.48
N ASP A 190 -1.30 17.75 -1.05
CA ASP A 190 -0.35 18.50 -1.88
C ASP A 190 0.67 17.62 -2.60
N ASN A 191 0.64 16.32 -2.41
CA ASN A 191 1.55 15.34 -3.05
C ASN A 191 3.06 15.71 -2.98
N ASP A 192 3.42 16.75 -2.25
CA ASP A 192 4.77 17.30 -2.14
C ASP A 192 5.48 16.82 -0.88
N TYR A 193 5.68 15.51 -0.79
CA TYR A 193 6.50 14.90 0.26
C TYR A 193 7.34 13.76 -0.34
N GLU A 194 8.50 13.53 0.26
CA GLU A 194 9.34 12.40 -0.11
C GLU A 194 8.74 11.09 0.40
N PHE A 195 8.41 10.18 -0.52
CA PHE A 195 8.01 8.83 -0.17
C PHE A 195 9.26 7.94 -0.17
N THR A 196 9.58 7.33 0.96
CA THR A 196 10.71 6.39 1.09
C THR A 196 10.23 5.15 1.82
N PHE A 197 10.44 3.97 1.24
CA PHE A 197 10.18 2.71 1.95
C PHE A 197 11.00 2.64 3.25
N GLY A 198 10.40 2.10 4.31
CA GLY A 198 11.03 1.97 5.62
C GLY A 198 11.01 3.22 6.49
N LYS A 199 10.62 4.40 5.98
CA LYS A 199 10.51 5.63 6.77
C LYS A 199 9.05 5.98 7.06
N ALA A 200 8.71 6.22 8.30
CA ALA A 200 7.40 6.74 8.69
C ALA A 200 7.28 8.25 8.40
N ILE A 201 6.03 8.74 8.32
CA ILE A 201 5.72 10.16 8.11
C ILE A 201 5.03 10.68 9.36
N GLN A 202 5.53 11.79 9.92
CA GLN A 202 4.80 12.53 10.94
C GLN A 202 3.76 13.41 10.26
N VAL A 203 2.49 13.04 10.44
CA VAL A 203 1.34 13.74 9.82
C VAL A 203 0.93 14.94 10.67
N LEU A 204 0.90 14.77 12.00
CA LEU A 204 0.61 15.84 12.97
C LEU A 204 1.68 15.84 14.06
N ASP A 205 2.04 17.05 14.52
CA ASP A 205 2.89 17.21 15.70
C ASP A 205 2.04 17.41 16.96
N GLY A 206 2.47 16.83 18.07
CA GLY A 206 1.77 16.91 19.36
C GLY A 206 2.58 16.33 20.50
N THR A 207 2.17 16.65 21.73
CA THR A 207 2.97 16.38 22.95
C THR A 207 2.30 15.47 23.96
N ASP A 208 0.96 15.35 23.94
CA ASP A 208 0.23 14.66 25.01
C ASP A 208 -0.01 13.19 24.69
N VAL A 209 -0.38 12.89 23.43
CA VAL A 209 -0.68 11.53 22.96
C VAL A 209 -0.04 11.30 21.59
N THR A 210 0.47 10.09 21.35
CA THR A 210 0.91 9.66 20.03
C THR A 210 -0.02 8.59 19.47
N ILE A 211 -0.54 8.82 18.26
CA ILE A 211 -1.28 7.83 17.48
C ILE A 211 -0.34 7.33 16.37
N ILE A 212 -0.17 6.00 16.29
CA ILE A 212 0.55 5.33 15.21
C ILE A 212 -0.47 4.62 14.35
N SER A 213 -0.50 4.93 13.06
CA SER A 213 -1.50 4.44 12.12
C SER A 213 -0.87 4.06 10.78
N ALA A 214 -1.60 3.31 9.95
CA ALA A 214 -1.22 2.98 8.58
C ALA A 214 -2.46 2.74 7.73
N GLY A 215 -2.39 3.06 6.44
CA GLY A 215 -3.50 2.89 5.51
C GLY A 215 -4.65 3.86 5.78
N SER A 216 -5.85 3.49 5.35
CA SER A 216 -7.06 4.31 5.52
C SER A 216 -7.35 4.78 6.95
N PRO A 217 -7.00 4.06 8.03
CA PRO A 217 -7.11 4.56 9.39
C PRO A 217 -6.35 5.85 9.69
N VAL A 218 -5.35 6.25 8.90
CA VAL A 218 -4.62 7.52 9.08
C VAL A 218 -5.58 8.71 9.00
N TYR A 219 -6.49 8.72 8.02
CA TYR A 219 -7.50 9.78 7.92
C TYR A 219 -8.38 9.87 9.18
N TRP A 220 -8.90 8.74 9.63
CA TRP A 220 -9.74 8.70 10.83
C TRP A 220 -8.99 9.10 12.10
N SER A 221 -7.70 8.78 12.16
CA SER A 221 -6.80 9.22 13.23
C SER A 221 -6.60 10.74 13.22
N MET A 222 -6.50 11.37 12.04
CA MET A 222 -6.46 12.83 11.89
C MET A 222 -7.75 13.47 12.40
N MET A 223 -8.90 12.87 12.07
CA MET A 223 -10.20 13.33 12.55
C MET A 223 -10.35 13.23 14.08
N ALA A 224 -9.88 12.12 14.64
CA ALA A 224 -9.85 11.92 16.10
C ALA A 224 -8.94 12.93 16.77
N ALA A 225 -7.73 13.15 16.23
CA ALA A 225 -6.78 14.14 16.77
C ALA A 225 -7.37 15.55 16.78
N LYS A 226 -8.05 15.96 15.71
CA LYS A 226 -8.74 17.25 15.63
C LYS A 226 -9.80 17.39 16.73
N ARG A 227 -10.66 16.37 16.91
CA ARG A 227 -11.68 16.39 17.97
C ARG A 227 -11.09 16.44 19.37
N LEU A 228 -10.01 15.69 19.62
CA LEU A 228 -9.31 15.72 20.91
C LEU A 228 -8.77 17.12 21.21
N GLN A 229 -8.19 17.78 20.23
CA GLN A 229 -7.68 19.15 20.38
C GLN A 229 -8.81 20.15 20.63
N GLU A 230 -9.90 20.09 19.83
CA GLU A 230 -11.00 21.06 19.90
C GLU A 230 -11.87 20.90 21.16
N GLN A 231 -12.12 19.67 21.60
CA GLN A 231 -13.04 19.39 22.70
C GLN A 231 -12.36 19.22 24.05
N HIS A 232 -11.09 18.83 24.06
CA HIS A 232 -10.38 18.47 25.28
C HIS A 232 -9.02 19.16 25.46
N GLY A 233 -8.56 19.92 24.46
CA GLY A 233 -7.25 20.58 24.51
C GLY A 233 -6.05 19.61 24.45
N ILE A 234 -6.29 18.35 24.03
CA ILE A 234 -5.26 17.31 23.97
C ILE A 234 -4.49 17.42 22.65
N SER A 235 -3.18 17.61 22.75
CA SER A 235 -2.25 17.72 21.62
C SER A 235 -1.82 16.34 21.16
N VAL A 236 -2.15 15.97 19.91
CA VAL A 236 -1.93 14.63 19.37
C VAL A 236 -0.83 14.64 18.30
N ARG A 237 0.20 13.81 18.49
CA ARG A 237 1.13 13.44 17.44
C ARG A 237 0.55 12.29 16.63
N LEU A 238 0.51 12.40 15.30
CA LEU A 238 0.09 11.33 14.42
C LEU A 238 1.24 10.90 13.51
N ILE A 239 1.53 9.61 13.51
CA ILE A 239 2.56 8.97 12.70
C ILE A 239 1.92 7.97 11.75
N ASP A 240 2.11 8.18 10.44
CA ASP A 240 1.78 7.21 9.41
C ASP A 240 3.00 6.31 9.14
N THR A 241 2.88 5.05 9.47
CA THR A 241 3.97 4.09 9.28
C THR A 241 4.05 3.56 7.86
N LYS A 242 2.98 3.67 7.06
CA LYS A 242 2.83 3.15 5.67
C LYS A 242 3.44 1.76 5.41
N LEU A 243 4.08 1.18 6.40
CA LEU A 243 4.69 -0.14 6.40
C LEU A 243 4.26 -0.91 7.62
N SER A 244 4.06 -2.21 7.46
CA SER A 244 3.76 -3.09 8.60
C SER A 244 5.01 -3.55 9.35
N ARG A 245 6.22 -3.22 8.89
CA ARG A 245 7.49 -3.62 9.49
C ARG A 245 8.35 -2.39 9.79
N LEU A 246 8.13 -1.81 10.96
CA LEU A 246 9.08 -0.89 11.57
C LEU A 246 10.00 -1.69 12.48
N THR A 247 11.29 -1.44 12.42
CA THR A 247 12.22 -1.93 13.43
C THR A 247 11.99 -1.18 14.74
N PHE A 248 12.32 -1.79 15.87
CA PHE A 248 12.23 -1.12 17.18
C PHE A 248 13.07 0.17 17.22
N GLY A 249 14.20 0.20 16.49
CA GLY A 249 15.04 1.39 16.37
C GLY A 249 14.35 2.55 15.65
N GLU A 250 13.66 2.28 14.55
CA GLU A 250 12.89 3.29 13.82
C GLU A 250 11.71 3.80 14.65
N LEU A 251 10.99 2.90 15.33
CA LEU A 251 9.88 3.29 16.21
C LEU A 251 10.38 4.13 17.39
N SER A 252 11.51 3.78 18.00
CA SER A 252 12.07 4.51 19.13
C SER A 252 12.59 5.90 18.78
N SER A 253 13.05 6.10 17.53
CA SER A 253 13.46 7.43 17.04
C SER A 253 12.28 8.37 16.81
N LEU A 254 11.09 7.82 16.57
CA LEU A 254 9.84 8.56 16.34
C LEU A 254 9.11 8.90 17.65
N LEU A 255 9.41 8.18 18.73
CA LEU A 255 8.80 8.37 20.04
C LEU A 255 9.83 9.00 20.98
N PRO A 256 9.71 10.29 21.35
CA PRO A 256 10.49 10.82 22.47
C PRO A 256 10.01 10.10 23.73
N ILE A 257 10.69 9.00 24.08
CA ILE A 257 10.49 8.34 25.38
C ILE A 257 11.10 9.28 26.40
N LYS A 258 10.27 10.11 27.03
CA LYS A 258 10.66 10.76 28.29
C LYS A 258 10.82 9.64 29.30
N ARG A 259 12.08 9.37 29.70
CA ARG A 259 12.39 8.56 30.89
C ARG A 259 11.96 9.27 32.16
#